data_8b15d917c277e106d96038e88241916b
#
_entry.id   8b15d917c277e106d96038e88241916b
#
_cell.length_a   1.000
_cell.length_b   1.000
_cell.length_c   1.000
_cell.angle_alpha   90.00
_cell.angle_beta   90.00
_cell.angle_gamma   90.00
#
_symmetry.space_group_name_H-M   'P 1'
#
loop_
_entity.id
_entity.type
_entity.pdbx_description
1 polymer ?
#
loop_
_entity_poly.entity_id
_entity_poly.type
_entity_poly.pdbx_seq_one_letter_code
_entity_poly.pdbx_strand_id
1 'polypeptide(L)'
;MKTPASTLVRLSAVAAVGALALSACSSTSGTASSASSAVSAKAASSSSVSTESGTVIAPPSAAEALAANAKASYVEDSAWDASSAQTITLNGNSASTSASGVKVDGSTVTITEAGVYKLSGTLNGQVKVEAAKDARVVLILDGATITNSSGSAINVVSADDVVLSLNGSNTVTDGTPSDTNAEDNAAIYSDADLTITGSGSLTVNANYNDGITSKDDLYILSGNITVTSKDDALRGKDSLTVAGGTIKVTSGGDGLKSDQDSDTTKGYVNIT
;
A
#
# COMPACT_ATOMS: atom_id res chain seq x y z
N MET A 1 -38.67 32.13 -28.08
CA MET A 1 -38.81 31.09 -29.14
C MET A 1 -37.54 31.07 -29.97
N LYS A 2 -36.67 30.11 -29.74
CA LYS A 2 -35.64 29.61 -30.67
C LYS A 2 -35.08 28.34 -30.05
N THR A 3 -35.38 27.18 -30.62
CA THR A 3 -34.86 25.85 -30.31
C THR A 3 -33.50 25.69 -30.97
N PRO A 4 -32.50 25.06 -30.33
CA PRO A 4 -31.32 24.57 -31.03
C PRO A 4 -31.48 23.11 -31.45
N ALA A 5 -30.95 22.84 -32.63
CA ALA A 5 -30.95 21.58 -33.34
C ALA A 5 -29.99 20.56 -32.69
N SER A 6 -30.44 19.30 -32.62
CA SER A 6 -29.65 18.16 -32.25
C SER A 6 -28.84 17.64 -33.44
N THR A 7 -27.52 17.49 -33.27
CA THR A 7 -26.63 16.87 -34.24
C THR A 7 -26.42 15.39 -33.87
N LEU A 8 -26.87 14.49 -34.71
CA LEU A 8 -26.70 13.06 -34.63
C LEU A 8 -25.33 12.68 -35.22
N VAL A 9 -24.43 12.09 -34.40
CA VAL A 9 -23.19 11.50 -34.89
C VAL A 9 -23.38 10.00 -35.02
N ARG A 10 -23.18 9.49 -36.24
CA ARG A 10 -23.28 8.07 -36.58
C ARG A 10 -21.96 7.35 -36.25
N LEU A 11 -22.07 6.28 -35.48
CA LEU A 11 -21.00 5.32 -35.18
C LEU A 11 -20.88 4.32 -36.32
N SER A 12 -19.71 4.21 -36.93
CA SER A 12 -19.39 3.17 -37.92
C SER A 12 -18.59 2.07 -37.22
N ALA A 13 -19.15 0.87 -37.15
CA ALA A 13 -18.45 -0.33 -36.69
C ALA A 13 -17.68 -0.97 -37.83
N VAL A 14 -16.41 -1.24 -37.65
CA VAL A 14 -15.59 -2.10 -38.51
C VAL A 14 -15.33 -3.40 -37.77
N ALA A 15 -15.85 -4.49 -38.28
CA ALA A 15 -15.58 -5.84 -37.83
C ALA A 15 -14.41 -6.42 -38.64
N ALA A 16 -13.35 -6.83 -37.96
CA ALA A 16 -12.27 -7.63 -38.53
C ALA A 16 -12.37 -9.08 -38.03
N VAL A 17 -12.65 -9.99 -38.93
CA VAL A 17 -12.66 -11.43 -38.70
C VAL A 17 -11.26 -11.98 -38.97
N GLY A 18 -10.59 -12.52 -37.95
CA GLY A 18 -9.34 -13.24 -38.06
C GLY A 18 -9.55 -14.73 -37.78
N ALA A 19 -9.36 -15.59 -38.78
CA ALA A 19 -9.46 -17.02 -38.64
C ALA A 19 -8.16 -17.61 -38.06
N LEU A 20 -8.28 -18.36 -36.96
CA LEU A 20 -7.18 -19.19 -36.44
C LEU A 20 -7.38 -20.64 -36.89
N ALA A 21 -6.37 -21.19 -37.59
CA ALA A 21 -6.30 -22.59 -37.94
C ALA A 21 -5.66 -23.40 -36.80
N LEU A 22 -6.40 -24.36 -36.26
CA LEU A 22 -5.89 -25.37 -35.34
C LEU A 22 -5.28 -26.52 -36.16
N SER A 23 -4.01 -26.86 -35.95
CA SER A 23 -3.43 -28.11 -36.37
C SER A 23 -3.36 -29.08 -35.19
N ALA A 24 -4.12 -30.15 -35.28
CA ALA A 24 -4.11 -31.27 -34.35
C ALA A 24 -2.96 -32.24 -34.75
N CYS A 25 -2.11 -32.63 -33.80
CA CYS A 25 -1.23 -33.78 -33.92
C CYS A 25 -1.79 -34.93 -33.07
N SER A 26 -2.15 -36.01 -33.75
CA SER A 26 -2.60 -37.27 -33.18
C SER A 26 -1.40 -38.11 -32.69
N SER A 27 -1.56 -38.72 -31.53
CA SER A 27 -0.70 -39.72 -30.94
C SER A 27 -0.91 -41.08 -31.60
N THR A 28 0.16 -41.77 -31.98
CA THR A 28 0.15 -43.24 -32.20
C THR A 28 1.36 -43.83 -31.50
N SER A 29 1.08 -44.78 -30.63
CA SER A 29 2.01 -45.65 -29.96
C SER A 29 2.54 -46.74 -30.91
N GLY A 30 3.85 -46.98 -30.87
CA GLY A 30 4.47 -48.10 -31.61
C GLY A 30 5.85 -48.46 -31.02
N THR A 31 5.95 -49.70 -30.59
CA THR A 31 7.04 -50.35 -29.91
C THR A 31 8.26 -50.68 -30.81
N ALA A 32 9.46 -50.58 -30.23
CA ALA A 32 10.70 -51.34 -30.41
C ALA A 32 11.36 -51.50 -31.78
N SER A 33 12.58 -51.07 -31.94
CA SER A 33 13.75 -51.95 -32.01
C SER A 33 15.05 -51.15 -32.27
N SER A 34 16.12 -51.65 -31.66
CA SER A 34 17.51 -51.17 -31.70
C SER A 34 18.12 -51.18 -33.09
N ALA A 35 18.76 -50.07 -33.50
CA ALA A 35 19.87 -50.12 -34.46
C ALA A 35 20.80 -48.92 -34.18
N SER A 36 22.03 -49.27 -33.81
CA SER A 36 23.19 -48.40 -33.71
C SER A 36 23.58 -47.86 -35.11
N SER A 37 23.64 -46.53 -35.24
CA SER A 37 24.34 -45.91 -36.39
C SER A 37 25.08 -44.68 -35.86
N ALA A 38 26.40 -44.80 -35.85
CA ALA A 38 27.32 -43.71 -35.59
C ALA A 38 27.20 -42.64 -36.67
N VAL A 39 26.84 -41.45 -36.34
CA VAL A 39 26.90 -40.26 -37.19
C VAL A 39 28.02 -39.37 -36.69
N SER A 40 29.06 -39.22 -37.49
CA SER A 40 30.16 -38.28 -37.28
C SER A 40 29.62 -36.85 -37.12
N ALA A 41 29.77 -36.27 -35.98
CA ALA A 41 29.53 -34.85 -35.75
C ALA A 41 30.67 -34.03 -36.34
N LYS A 42 30.36 -33.30 -37.41
CA LYS A 42 31.21 -32.25 -37.96
C LYS A 42 31.29 -31.12 -36.95
N ALA A 43 32.48 -30.83 -36.43
CA ALA A 43 32.75 -29.75 -35.55
C ALA A 43 32.29 -28.41 -36.17
N ALA A 44 31.24 -27.81 -35.61
CA ALA A 44 30.89 -26.43 -35.87
C ALA A 44 31.79 -25.54 -35.00
N SER A 45 32.49 -24.60 -35.64
CA SER A 45 33.28 -23.56 -34.99
C SER A 45 32.45 -22.85 -33.94
N SER A 46 32.81 -23.03 -32.68
CA SER A 46 32.29 -22.18 -31.60
C SER A 46 32.89 -20.79 -31.76
N SER A 47 32.11 -19.85 -32.24
CA SER A 47 32.38 -18.43 -32.01
C SER A 47 32.40 -18.22 -30.50
N SER A 48 33.57 -17.89 -29.98
CA SER A 48 33.73 -17.45 -28.57
C SER A 48 32.91 -16.19 -28.37
N VAL A 49 31.73 -16.35 -27.76
CA VAL A 49 31.06 -15.24 -27.08
C VAL A 49 31.97 -14.90 -25.90
N SER A 50 32.64 -13.75 -25.98
CA SER A 50 33.31 -13.16 -24.81
C SER A 50 32.25 -12.85 -23.77
N THR A 51 32.10 -13.75 -22.82
CA THR A 51 31.41 -13.44 -21.57
C THR A 51 32.25 -12.36 -20.88
N GLU A 52 31.80 -11.11 -20.93
CA GLU A 52 32.20 -10.15 -19.92
C GLU A 52 31.84 -10.78 -18.58
N SER A 53 32.85 -11.03 -17.77
CA SER A 53 32.69 -11.50 -16.40
C SER A 53 32.12 -10.32 -15.58
N GLY A 54 30.85 -10.03 -15.76
CA GLY A 54 30.11 -9.18 -14.87
C GLY A 54 30.17 -9.84 -13.50
N THR A 55 30.79 -9.19 -12.54
CA THR A 55 30.77 -9.62 -11.14
C THR A 55 29.31 -9.65 -10.74
N VAL A 56 28.73 -10.82 -10.63
CA VAL A 56 27.38 -10.98 -10.08
C VAL A 56 27.51 -10.63 -8.60
N ILE A 57 27.11 -9.40 -8.24
CA ILE A 57 27.02 -8.99 -6.85
C ILE A 57 25.84 -9.78 -6.29
N ALA A 58 26.10 -10.69 -5.37
CA ALA A 58 25.03 -11.40 -4.67
C ALA A 58 24.18 -10.36 -3.91
N PRO A 59 22.84 -10.53 -3.89
CA PRO A 59 21.98 -9.65 -3.07
C PRO A 59 22.40 -9.76 -1.59
N PRO A 60 22.28 -8.68 -0.81
CA PRO A 60 22.59 -8.71 0.60
C PRO A 60 21.71 -9.75 1.33
N SER A 61 22.23 -10.32 2.40
CA SER A 61 21.42 -11.14 3.31
C SER A 61 20.36 -10.26 4.00
N ALA A 62 19.29 -10.86 4.51
CA ALA A 62 18.26 -10.14 5.26
C ALA A 62 18.86 -9.34 6.44
N ALA A 63 19.82 -9.93 7.16
CA ALA A 63 20.50 -9.24 8.27
C ALA A 63 21.32 -8.03 7.80
N GLU A 64 21.98 -8.11 6.65
CA GLU A 64 22.74 -6.99 6.07
C GLU A 64 21.80 -5.89 5.58
N ALA A 65 20.68 -6.24 4.93
CA ALA A 65 19.69 -5.27 4.48
C ALA A 65 19.06 -4.51 5.67
N LEU A 66 18.65 -5.23 6.71
CA LEU A 66 18.09 -4.62 7.93
C LEU A 66 19.12 -3.73 8.65
N ALA A 67 20.39 -4.16 8.75
CA ALA A 67 21.44 -3.38 9.38
C ALA A 67 21.84 -2.15 8.54
N ALA A 68 21.70 -2.19 7.23
CA ALA A 68 22.00 -1.10 6.33
C ALA A 68 21.00 0.05 6.44
N ASN A 69 19.70 -0.25 6.63
CA ASN A 69 18.68 0.77 6.90
C ASN A 69 18.68 1.18 8.39
N ALA A 70 19.80 1.80 8.82
CA ALA A 70 19.95 2.25 10.20
C ALA A 70 19.00 3.41 10.60
N LYS A 71 18.26 3.97 9.64
CA LYS A 71 17.25 5.00 9.85
C LYS A 71 15.84 4.45 9.95
N ALA A 72 15.64 3.19 9.59
CA ALA A 72 14.33 2.56 9.75
C ALA A 72 13.90 2.64 11.21
N SER A 73 12.84 3.33 11.46
CA SER A 73 12.31 3.53 12.81
C SER A 73 10.87 3.07 12.91
N TYR A 74 10.53 2.57 14.08
CA TYR A 74 9.16 2.28 14.47
C TYR A 74 8.94 2.70 15.92
N VAL A 75 7.71 2.95 16.28
CA VAL A 75 7.36 3.42 17.61
C VAL A 75 6.82 2.26 18.44
N GLU A 76 7.58 1.87 19.46
CA GLU A 76 7.15 0.89 20.46
C GLU A 76 5.95 1.40 21.26
N ASP A 77 5.05 0.51 21.67
CA ASP A 77 3.90 0.84 22.53
C ASP A 77 4.33 1.48 23.86
N SER A 78 5.53 1.16 24.34
CA SER A 78 6.12 1.74 25.55
C SER A 78 6.60 3.20 25.38
N ALA A 79 6.68 3.71 24.16
CA ALA A 79 7.18 5.05 23.85
C ALA A 79 6.12 6.16 23.94
N TRP A 80 4.88 5.81 24.26
CA TRP A 80 3.76 6.76 24.42
C TRP A 80 2.78 6.24 25.48
N ASP A 81 1.88 7.13 25.96
CA ASP A 81 0.96 6.81 27.04
C ASP A 81 -0.50 7.04 26.61
N ALA A 82 -1.27 5.96 26.53
CA ALA A 82 -2.69 5.99 26.18
C ALA A 82 -3.53 6.81 27.15
N SER A 83 -3.09 6.97 28.40
CA SER A 83 -3.81 7.78 29.41
C SER A 83 -3.72 9.28 29.11
N SER A 84 -2.76 9.72 28.31
CA SER A 84 -2.61 11.10 27.84
C SER A 84 -3.50 11.45 26.65
N ALA A 85 -4.28 10.49 26.13
CA ALA A 85 -5.03 10.65 24.90
C ALA A 85 -6.10 11.73 24.97
N GLN A 86 -6.03 12.66 24.03
CA GLN A 86 -7.05 13.68 23.80
C GLN A 86 -8.16 13.09 22.90
N THR A 87 -9.41 13.21 23.34
CA THR A 87 -10.53 12.59 22.62
C THR A 87 -10.98 13.42 21.43
N ILE A 88 -11.19 12.75 20.30
CA ILE A 88 -11.85 13.25 19.10
C ILE A 88 -13.07 12.36 18.85
N THR A 89 -14.27 12.89 19.03
CA THR A 89 -15.51 12.17 18.75
C THR A 89 -15.97 12.49 17.32
N LEU A 90 -16.05 11.46 16.50
CA LEU A 90 -16.46 11.54 15.10
C LEU A 90 -17.99 11.48 15.01
N ASN A 91 -18.61 12.49 14.37
CA ASN A 91 -20.05 12.73 14.40
C ASN A 91 -20.66 12.82 12.99
N GLY A 92 -20.39 11.85 12.14
CA GLY A 92 -20.87 11.86 10.76
C GLY A 92 -20.08 12.84 9.88
N ASN A 93 -20.61 14.00 9.58
CA ASN A 93 -19.96 14.98 8.72
C ASN A 93 -19.14 16.04 9.48
N SER A 94 -18.80 15.77 10.73
CA SER A 94 -18.02 16.66 11.59
C SER A 94 -17.38 15.86 12.73
N ALA A 95 -16.64 16.53 13.60
CA ALA A 95 -16.12 15.97 14.83
C ALA A 95 -16.20 16.96 15.96
N SER A 96 -16.08 16.49 17.21
CA SER A 96 -15.97 17.33 18.39
C SER A 96 -14.77 16.93 19.22
N THR A 97 -14.02 17.93 19.67
CA THR A 97 -12.84 17.78 20.51
C THR A 97 -12.57 19.05 21.29
N SER A 98 -11.83 18.93 22.40
CA SER A 98 -11.24 20.05 23.12
C SER A 98 -9.73 20.16 22.97
N ALA A 99 -9.14 19.31 22.14
CA ALA A 99 -7.70 19.30 21.89
C ALA A 99 -7.25 20.56 21.15
N SER A 100 -6.23 21.27 21.65
CA SER A 100 -5.71 22.51 21.05
C SER A 100 -5.07 22.28 19.68
N GLY A 101 -4.39 21.15 19.52
CA GLY A 101 -3.73 20.75 18.28
C GLY A 101 -4.65 20.13 17.22
N VAL A 102 -5.98 20.29 17.35
CA VAL A 102 -6.94 19.71 16.40
C VAL A 102 -7.87 20.79 15.86
N LYS A 103 -7.97 20.86 14.53
CA LYS A 103 -8.90 21.74 13.81
C LYS A 103 -9.96 20.88 13.13
N VAL A 104 -11.22 21.28 13.27
CA VAL A 104 -12.34 20.64 12.57
C VAL A 104 -12.94 21.65 11.60
N ASP A 105 -12.90 21.32 10.31
CA ASP A 105 -13.50 22.12 9.23
C ASP A 105 -14.41 21.22 8.40
N GLY A 106 -15.72 21.39 8.62
CA GLY A 106 -16.71 20.48 8.04
C GLY A 106 -16.42 19.04 8.43
N SER A 107 -16.16 18.19 7.43
CA SER A 107 -15.83 16.77 7.60
C SER A 107 -14.32 16.49 7.60
N THR A 108 -13.47 17.50 7.64
CA THR A 108 -12.02 17.34 7.78
C THR A 108 -11.57 17.59 9.20
N VAL A 109 -10.89 16.62 9.78
CA VAL A 109 -10.26 16.71 11.10
C VAL A 109 -8.75 16.79 10.91
N THR A 110 -8.14 17.95 11.14
CA THR A 110 -6.70 18.17 10.98
C THR A 110 -6.01 18.21 12.34
N ILE A 111 -5.04 17.32 12.53
CA ILE A 111 -4.17 17.24 13.70
C ILE A 111 -2.87 17.96 13.36
N THR A 112 -2.52 19.00 14.14
CA THR A 112 -1.38 19.90 13.84
C THR A 112 -0.28 19.88 14.89
N GLU A 113 -0.45 19.13 15.97
CA GLU A 113 0.53 19.05 17.07
C GLU A 113 0.86 17.59 17.41
N ALA A 114 2.08 17.38 17.93
CA ALA A 114 2.48 16.12 18.54
C ALA A 114 1.52 15.74 19.68
N GLY A 115 1.25 14.45 19.83
CA GLY A 115 0.39 14.01 20.92
C GLY A 115 -0.27 12.66 20.66
N VAL A 116 -1.09 12.26 21.62
CA VAL A 116 -1.90 11.05 21.54
C VAL A 116 -3.37 11.45 21.38
N TYR A 117 -4.01 10.97 20.34
CA TYR A 117 -5.39 11.32 20.00
C TYR A 117 -6.23 10.06 19.88
N LYS A 118 -7.33 10.01 20.60
CA LYS A 118 -8.27 8.88 20.54
C LYS A 118 -9.48 9.25 19.71
N LEU A 119 -9.66 8.53 18.59
CA LEU A 119 -10.74 8.72 17.63
C LEU A 119 -11.78 7.61 17.82
N SER A 120 -13.05 8.00 17.99
CA SER A 120 -14.17 7.06 18.07
C SER A 120 -15.40 7.59 17.36
N GLY A 121 -16.26 6.68 16.86
CA GLY A 121 -17.47 7.03 16.14
C GLY A 121 -17.30 6.99 14.61
N THR A 122 -18.12 7.75 13.88
CA THR A 122 -18.15 7.70 12.41
C THR A 122 -17.86 9.07 11.82
N LEU A 123 -16.99 9.12 10.80
CA LEU A 123 -16.68 10.31 10.00
C LEU A 123 -16.91 10.02 8.52
N ASN A 124 -17.76 10.80 7.87
CA ASN A 124 -17.86 10.87 6.41
C ASN A 124 -16.97 12.01 5.92
N GLY A 125 -15.67 11.78 5.90
CA GLY A 125 -14.65 12.79 5.63
C GLY A 125 -13.26 12.27 5.89
N GLN A 126 -12.33 13.17 6.16
CA GLN A 126 -10.90 12.88 6.26
C GLN A 126 -10.34 13.20 7.64
N VAL A 127 -9.47 12.33 8.14
CA VAL A 127 -8.54 12.65 9.23
C VAL A 127 -7.19 12.95 8.60
N LYS A 128 -6.70 14.17 8.84
CA LYS A 128 -5.45 14.69 8.28
C LYS A 128 -4.44 14.95 9.40
N VAL A 129 -3.18 14.63 9.18
CA VAL A 129 -2.07 14.98 10.07
C VAL A 129 -1.16 15.95 9.34
N GLU A 130 -1.02 17.16 9.88
CA GLU A 130 -0.12 18.21 9.41
C GLU A 130 0.69 18.74 10.60
N ALA A 131 1.47 17.89 11.22
CA ALA A 131 2.31 18.24 12.36
C ALA A 131 3.71 18.66 11.92
N ALA A 132 4.51 19.16 12.86
CA ALA A 132 5.91 19.47 12.60
C ALA A 132 6.69 18.19 12.19
N LYS A 133 7.74 18.36 11.38
CA LYS A 133 8.52 17.22 10.86
C LYS A 133 9.36 16.47 11.90
N ASP A 134 9.37 16.92 13.12
CA ASP A 134 9.96 16.27 14.30
C ASP A 134 8.88 15.83 15.31
N ALA A 135 7.62 15.87 14.89
CA ALA A 135 6.48 15.54 15.76
C ALA A 135 6.11 14.06 15.65
N ARG A 136 5.88 13.42 16.78
CA ARG A 136 5.22 12.13 16.86
C ARG A 136 3.73 12.30 17.11
N VAL A 137 2.91 11.65 16.29
CA VAL A 137 1.46 11.65 16.40
C VAL A 137 0.94 10.22 16.56
N VAL A 138 0.21 9.97 17.64
CA VAL A 138 -0.42 8.67 17.89
C VAL A 138 -1.94 8.80 17.71
N LEU A 139 -2.49 8.03 16.80
CA LEU A 139 -3.90 7.91 16.53
C LEU A 139 -4.42 6.57 17.10
N ILE A 140 -5.09 6.61 18.24
CA ILE A 140 -5.81 5.45 18.79
C ILE A 140 -7.17 5.39 18.10
N LEU A 141 -7.34 4.42 17.20
CA LEU A 141 -8.64 4.13 16.59
C LEU A 141 -9.44 3.22 17.53
N ASP A 142 -10.49 3.76 18.13
CA ASP A 142 -11.30 3.10 19.15
C ASP A 142 -12.76 2.96 18.67
N GLY A 143 -13.01 1.95 17.85
CA GLY A 143 -14.29 1.77 17.17
C GLY A 143 -14.58 2.89 16.16
N ALA A 144 -13.55 3.35 15.45
CA ALA A 144 -13.65 4.41 14.46
C ALA A 144 -14.04 3.86 13.07
N THR A 145 -15.01 4.53 12.43
CA THR A 145 -15.34 4.32 11.02
C THR A 145 -15.11 5.63 10.27
N ILE A 146 -14.15 5.63 9.34
CA ILE A 146 -13.77 6.81 8.57
C ILE A 146 -13.95 6.51 7.08
N THR A 147 -14.80 7.28 6.40
CA THR A 147 -15.09 7.11 4.97
C THR A 147 -14.91 8.43 4.27
N ASN A 148 -13.95 8.51 3.35
CA ASN A 148 -13.80 9.68 2.48
C ASN A 148 -14.14 9.29 1.03
N SER A 149 -15.15 9.90 0.46
CA SER A 149 -15.56 9.63 -0.94
C SER A 149 -14.68 10.30 -1.99
N SER A 150 -13.74 11.15 -1.58
CA SER A 150 -12.96 12.02 -2.48
C SER A 150 -11.46 12.03 -2.16
N GLY A 151 -10.90 10.85 -1.89
CA GLY A 151 -9.46 10.65 -1.63
C GLY A 151 -9.21 9.85 -0.35
N SER A 152 -7.99 9.93 0.16
CA SER A 152 -7.54 9.23 1.36
C SER A 152 -8.42 9.55 2.57
N ALA A 153 -8.81 8.52 3.33
CA ALA A 153 -9.60 8.70 4.54
C ALA A 153 -8.73 9.11 5.74
N ILE A 154 -7.51 8.57 5.81
CA ILE A 154 -6.45 9.04 6.72
C ILE A 154 -5.28 9.49 5.85
N ASN A 155 -4.89 10.76 5.99
CA ASN A 155 -3.82 11.38 5.20
C ASN A 155 -2.81 12.07 6.12
N VAL A 156 -1.61 11.50 6.23
CA VAL A 156 -0.48 12.11 6.92
C VAL A 156 0.34 12.90 5.90
N VAL A 157 0.26 14.21 5.96
CA VAL A 157 0.99 15.14 5.07
C VAL A 157 2.36 15.47 5.65
N SER A 158 2.46 15.54 6.98
CA SER A 158 3.73 15.77 7.65
C SER A 158 3.70 15.34 9.12
N ALA A 159 4.75 14.65 9.54
CA ALA A 159 5.14 14.30 10.90
C ALA A 159 6.56 13.75 10.84
N ASP A 160 7.12 13.31 11.98
CA ASP A 160 8.27 12.40 12.06
C ASP A 160 7.77 10.96 12.04
N ASP A 161 7.06 10.59 13.10
CA ASP A 161 6.44 9.28 13.26
C ASP A 161 4.91 9.39 13.40
N VAL A 162 4.18 8.50 12.76
CA VAL A 162 2.75 8.31 13.04
C VAL A 162 2.47 6.87 13.49
N VAL A 163 1.70 6.75 14.57
CA VAL A 163 1.25 5.45 15.08
C VAL A 163 -0.25 5.32 14.90
N LEU A 164 -0.71 4.24 14.28
CA LEU A 164 -2.10 3.81 14.32
C LEU A 164 -2.23 2.69 15.36
N SER A 165 -2.72 3.02 16.53
CA SER A 165 -3.00 2.04 17.59
C SER A 165 -4.45 1.57 17.51
N LEU A 166 -4.64 0.27 17.30
CA LEU A 166 -5.94 -0.34 17.07
C LEU A 166 -6.59 -0.82 18.37
N ASN A 167 -7.75 -0.25 18.69
CA ASN A 167 -8.62 -0.71 19.77
C ASN A 167 -10.03 -0.95 19.22
N GLY A 168 -10.67 -2.06 19.62
CA GLY A 168 -11.98 -2.44 19.08
C GLY A 168 -11.94 -2.76 17.58
N SER A 169 -13.03 -2.46 16.88
CA SER A 169 -13.18 -2.72 15.44
C SER A 169 -13.24 -1.41 14.67
N ASN A 170 -12.31 -1.22 13.74
CA ASN A 170 -12.15 0.00 12.98
C ASN A 170 -12.30 -0.25 11.49
N THR A 171 -12.85 0.74 10.76
CA THR A 171 -13.01 0.67 9.30
C THR A 171 -12.54 1.97 8.67
N VAL A 172 -11.74 1.86 7.64
CA VAL A 172 -11.25 2.98 6.82
C VAL A 172 -11.59 2.71 5.36
N THR A 173 -12.24 3.67 4.73
CA THR A 173 -12.68 3.53 3.33
C THR A 173 -12.38 4.81 2.57
N ASP A 174 -11.72 4.70 1.44
CA ASP A 174 -11.44 5.83 0.54
C ASP A 174 -12.42 5.91 -0.63
N GLY A 175 -12.23 6.92 -1.44
CA GLY A 175 -12.90 7.12 -2.72
C GLY A 175 -11.99 7.80 -3.74
N THR A 176 -12.51 8.01 -4.94
CA THR A 176 -11.72 8.61 -6.03
C THR A 176 -11.42 10.07 -5.73
N PRO A 177 -10.15 10.49 -5.68
CA PRO A 177 -9.78 11.89 -5.49
C PRO A 177 -10.16 12.74 -6.70
N SER A 178 -10.33 14.03 -6.48
CA SER A 178 -10.59 15.00 -7.57
C SER A 178 -9.38 15.20 -8.48
N ASP A 179 -8.18 15.11 -7.92
CA ASP A 179 -6.91 15.05 -8.66
C ASP A 179 -6.37 13.62 -8.64
N THR A 180 -6.50 12.93 -9.75
CA THR A 180 -6.03 11.54 -9.90
C THR A 180 -4.51 11.42 -10.07
N ASN A 181 -3.78 12.54 -10.13
CA ASN A 181 -2.32 12.56 -10.13
C ASN A 181 -1.75 12.92 -8.74
N ALA A 182 -2.59 13.11 -7.74
CA ALA A 182 -2.14 13.34 -6.38
C ALA A 182 -1.37 12.12 -5.85
N GLU A 183 -0.33 12.37 -5.07
CA GLU A 183 0.50 11.29 -4.53
C GLU A 183 -0.20 10.50 -3.41
N ASP A 184 -1.16 11.13 -2.71
CA ASP A 184 -1.96 10.55 -1.63
C ASP A 184 -3.04 9.60 -2.16
N ASN A 185 -2.62 8.54 -2.82
CA ASN A 185 -3.44 7.60 -3.58
C ASN A 185 -3.81 6.31 -2.80
N ALA A 186 -3.76 6.34 -1.49
CA ALA A 186 -4.11 5.20 -0.62
C ALA A 186 -5.26 5.54 0.33
N ALA A 187 -5.98 4.53 0.81
CA ALA A 187 -7.03 4.74 1.82
C ALA A 187 -6.44 5.27 3.15
N ILE A 188 -5.26 4.76 3.52
CA ILE A 188 -4.39 5.31 4.57
C ILE A 188 -3.07 5.66 3.91
N TYR A 189 -2.76 6.93 3.85
CA TYR A 189 -1.54 7.46 3.23
C TYR A 189 -0.68 8.21 4.23
N SER A 190 0.63 8.02 4.19
CA SER A 190 1.58 8.71 5.04
C SER A 190 2.83 9.14 4.28
N ASP A 191 3.21 10.42 4.45
CA ASP A 191 4.52 10.97 4.06
C ASP A 191 5.58 10.83 5.17
N ALA A 192 5.25 10.12 6.26
CA ALA A 192 6.12 9.88 7.42
C ALA A 192 6.16 8.39 7.74
N ASP A 193 7.09 7.98 8.61
CA ASP A 193 7.12 6.64 9.16
C ASP A 193 5.78 6.27 9.79
N LEU A 194 5.25 5.10 9.41
CA LEU A 194 3.95 4.63 9.85
C LEU A 194 4.07 3.31 10.62
N THR A 195 3.72 3.34 11.90
CA THR A 195 3.64 2.13 12.73
C THR A 195 2.18 1.76 12.99
N ILE A 196 1.82 0.51 12.79
CA ILE A 196 0.50 -0.04 13.14
C ILE A 196 0.67 -1.04 14.27
N THR A 197 -0.10 -0.85 15.34
CA THR A 197 -0.05 -1.65 16.56
C THR A 197 -1.42 -1.80 17.21
N GLY A 198 -1.48 -2.49 18.36
CA GLY A 198 -2.68 -2.66 19.18
C GLY A 198 -3.36 -4.02 19.00
N SER A 199 -4.38 -4.28 19.82
CA SER A 199 -5.07 -5.58 19.86
C SER A 199 -6.38 -5.61 19.06
N GLY A 200 -6.79 -4.47 18.52
CA GLY A 200 -8.03 -4.33 17.76
C GLY A 200 -7.95 -4.83 16.32
N SER A 201 -9.00 -4.55 15.57
CA SER A 201 -9.07 -4.86 14.15
C SER A 201 -9.17 -3.60 13.28
N LEU A 202 -8.60 -3.68 12.08
CA LEU A 202 -8.69 -2.66 11.05
C LEU A 202 -9.12 -3.30 9.73
N THR A 203 -10.23 -2.81 9.19
CA THR A 203 -10.67 -3.14 7.83
C THR A 203 -10.42 -1.93 6.94
N VAL A 204 -9.64 -2.12 5.89
CA VAL A 204 -9.34 -1.08 4.89
C VAL A 204 -9.98 -1.47 3.57
N ASN A 205 -10.84 -0.58 3.05
CA ASN A 205 -11.45 -0.72 1.75
C ASN A 205 -10.91 0.40 0.83
N ALA A 206 -9.87 0.09 0.08
CA ALA A 206 -9.29 1.03 -0.87
C ALA A 206 -9.99 0.86 -2.23
N ASN A 207 -10.96 1.74 -2.45
CA ASN A 207 -11.79 1.71 -3.65
C ASN A 207 -11.14 2.42 -4.84
N TYR A 208 -10.12 3.24 -4.57
CA TYR A 208 -9.41 4.00 -5.60
C TYR A 208 -8.12 3.30 -6.05
N ASN A 209 -7.14 3.13 -5.17
CA ASN A 209 -5.83 2.59 -5.50
C ASN A 209 -5.27 1.70 -4.38
N ASP A 210 -4.26 2.18 -3.62
CA ASP A 210 -3.56 1.42 -2.59
C ASP A 210 -4.34 1.35 -1.27
N GLY A 211 -4.09 0.31 -0.49
CA GLY A 211 -4.68 0.13 0.82
C GLY A 211 -4.05 1.04 1.87
N ILE A 212 -2.85 0.70 2.28
CA ILE A 212 -2.04 1.41 3.27
C ILE A 212 -0.68 1.68 2.67
N THR A 213 -0.31 2.95 2.53
CA THR A 213 0.97 3.37 1.97
C THR A 213 1.70 4.30 2.94
N SER A 214 2.98 4.01 3.21
CA SER A 214 3.95 4.96 3.71
C SER A 214 4.97 5.29 2.62
N LYS A 215 5.32 6.57 2.48
CA LYS A 215 6.42 7.03 1.59
C LYS A 215 7.80 6.78 2.21
N ASP A 216 7.81 6.51 3.51
CA ASP A 216 8.99 6.10 4.26
C ASP A 216 8.82 4.64 4.71
N ASP A 217 9.05 4.31 5.96
CA ASP A 217 8.93 2.96 6.50
C ASP A 217 7.48 2.63 6.93
N LEU A 218 7.01 1.43 6.63
CA LEU A 218 5.76 0.88 7.16
C LEU A 218 6.05 -0.30 8.08
N TYR A 219 5.71 -0.17 9.36
CA TYR A 219 5.85 -1.22 10.36
C TYR A 219 4.48 -1.72 10.86
N ILE A 220 4.30 -3.03 10.89
CA ILE A 220 3.14 -3.67 11.50
C ILE A 220 3.63 -4.53 12.66
N LEU A 221 3.38 -4.06 13.89
CA LEU A 221 3.79 -4.73 15.11
C LEU A 221 2.73 -5.70 15.62
N SER A 222 1.46 -5.37 15.46
CA SER A 222 0.33 -6.18 15.93
C SER A 222 -1.00 -5.75 15.29
N GLY A 223 -2.10 -6.43 15.65
CA GLY A 223 -3.47 -6.12 15.19
C GLY A 223 -4.03 -7.17 14.23
N ASN A 224 -5.34 -7.09 13.98
CA ASN A 224 -6.03 -7.90 12.98
C ASN A 224 -6.38 -7.03 11.78
N ILE A 225 -5.58 -7.08 10.72
CA ILE A 225 -5.66 -6.17 9.59
C ILE A 225 -6.22 -6.89 8.37
N THR A 226 -7.30 -6.37 7.81
CA THR A 226 -7.87 -6.85 6.56
C THR A 226 -7.88 -5.70 5.55
N VAL A 227 -7.21 -5.88 4.42
CA VAL A 227 -7.12 -4.87 3.35
C VAL A 227 -7.69 -5.42 2.07
N THR A 228 -8.55 -4.62 1.43
CA THR A 228 -8.98 -4.84 0.05
C THR A 228 -8.62 -3.61 -0.75
N SER A 229 -7.84 -3.75 -1.81
CA SER A 229 -7.34 -2.64 -2.62
C SER A 229 -7.50 -2.88 -4.12
N LYS A 230 -7.47 -1.79 -4.89
CA LYS A 230 -7.48 -1.83 -6.36
C LYS A 230 -6.08 -2.04 -6.93
N ASP A 231 -5.07 -1.55 -6.24
CA ASP A 231 -3.67 -1.76 -6.56
C ASP A 231 -2.98 -2.42 -5.36
N ASP A 232 -1.92 -1.85 -4.79
CA ASP A 232 -1.14 -2.48 -3.74
C ASP A 232 -1.89 -2.48 -2.38
N ALA A 233 -1.78 -3.58 -1.60
CA ALA A 233 -2.48 -3.61 -0.33
C ALA A 233 -1.70 -2.93 0.79
N LEU A 234 -0.43 -3.29 0.98
CA LEU A 234 0.48 -2.72 1.97
C LEU A 234 1.77 -2.30 1.26
N ARG A 235 2.09 -1.01 1.34
CA ARG A 235 3.28 -0.46 0.72
C ARG A 235 4.05 0.40 1.70
N GLY A 236 5.30 0.03 1.96
CA GLY A 236 6.30 0.89 2.59
C GLY A 236 7.38 1.19 1.57
N LYS A 237 7.50 2.42 1.10
CA LYS A 237 8.41 2.73 0.00
C LYS A 237 9.85 2.42 0.39
N ASP A 238 10.28 2.92 1.53
CA ASP A 238 11.63 2.68 2.04
C ASP A 238 11.78 1.27 2.59
N SER A 239 10.86 0.83 3.43
CA SER A 239 10.74 -0.59 3.81
C SER A 239 9.34 -0.95 4.29
N LEU A 240 9.00 -2.24 4.19
CA LEU A 240 7.82 -2.82 4.82
C LEU A 240 8.25 -3.91 5.78
N THR A 241 8.00 -3.73 7.07
CA THR A 241 8.25 -4.74 8.09
C THR A 241 6.93 -5.21 8.73
N VAL A 242 6.70 -6.52 8.71
CA VAL A 242 5.63 -7.19 9.44
C VAL A 242 6.24 -8.02 10.56
N ALA A 243 6.22 -7.50 11.77
CA ALA A 243 6.77 -8.14 12.97
C ALA A 243 5.73 -8.91 13.77
N GLY A 244 4.45 -8.76 13.45
CA GLY A 244 3.37 -9.47 14.14
C GLY A 244 2.00 -9.18 13.58
N GLY A 245 0.97 -9.65 14.30
CA GLY A 245 -0.43 -9.46 13.91
C GLY A 245 -0.98 -10.58 13.01
N THR A 246 -2.22 -10.40 12.60
CA THR A 246 -2.89 -11.25 11.60
C THR A 246 -3.27 -10.39 10.42
N ILE A 247 -2.71 -10.68 9.26
CA ILE A 247 -2.89 -9.85 8.07
C ILE A 247 -3.57 -10.67 6.98
N LYS A 248 -4.65 -10.12 6.44
CA LYS A 248 -5.35 -10.65 5.28
C LYS A 248 -5.46 -9.56 4.23
N VAL A 249 -4.91 -9.82 3.04
CA VAL A 249 -4.94 -8.87 1.92
C VAL A 249 -5.63 -9.48 0.71
N THR A 250 -6.33 -8.62 -0.03
CA THR A 250 -6.86 -8.88 -1.35
C THR A 250 -6.56 -7.64 -2.19
N SER A 251 -5.65 -7.75 -3.13
CA SER A 251 -5.15 -6.64 -3.94
C SER A 251 -5.28 -6.91 -5.42
N GLY A 252 -5.40 -5.84 -6.21
CA GLY A 252 -5.30 -5.92 -7.66
C GLY A 252 -3.85 -5.87 -8.16
N GLY A 253 -2.96 -5.26 -7.37
CA GLY A 253 -1.52 -5.22 -7.52
C GLY A 253 -0.82 -6.15 -6.53
N ASP A 254 0.22 -5.64 -5.85
CA ASP A 254 1.01 -6.40 -4.90
C ASP A 254 0.32 -6.49 -3.52
N GLY A 255 0.40 -7.67 -2.88
CA GLY A 255 -0.10 -7.83 -1.51
C GLY A 255 0.76 -7.06 -0.50
N LEU A 256 2.08 -7.17 -0.62
CA LEU A 256 3.08 -6.46 0.19
C LEU A 256 4.17 -5.95 -0.75
N LYS A 257 4.52 -4.67 -0.62
CA LYS A 257 5.46 -4.00 -1.53
C LYS A 257 6.41 -3.07 -0.80
N SER A 258 7.64 -3.04 -1.28
CA SER A 258 8.61 -1.96 -1.04
C SER A 258 9.30 -1.67 -2.37
N ASP A 259 9.39 -0.41 -2.75
CA ASP A 259 9.81 -0.02 -4.11
C ASP A 259 10.81 1.15 -4.15
N GLN A 260 11.56 1.36 -3.10
CA GLN A 260 12.71 2.26 -3.14
C GLN A 260 13.80 1.65 -4.04
N ASP A 261 14.11 2.32 -5.15
CA ASP A 261 15.01 1.85 -6.20
C ASP A 261 16.32 2.64 -6.31
N SER A 262 16.45 3.74 -5.58
CA SER A 262 17.60 4.66 -5.65
C SER A 262 18.53 4.55 -4.44
N ASP A 263 18.05 4.09 -3.30
CA ASP A 263 18.83 3.86 -2.09
C ASP A 263 18.99 2.36 -1.83
N THR A 264 20.20 1.84 -2.01
CA THR A 264 20.52 0.41 -1.87
C THR A 264 20.40 -0.12 -0.44
N THR A 265 20.19 0.74 0.55
CA THR A 265 19.95 0.36 1.95
C THR A 265 18.48 0.16 2.28
N LYS A 266 17.59 0.46 1.34
CA LYS A 266 16.14 0.46 1.45
C LYS A 266 15.51 -0.48 0.40
N GLY A 267 14.21 -0.46 0.23
CA GLY A 267 13.52 -1.24 -0.79
C GLY A 267 13.37 -2.73 -0.45
N TYR A 268 13.07 -3.07 0.81
CA TYR A 268 12.90 -4.47 1.23
C TYR A 268 11.59 -4.72 1.96
N VAL A 269 11.13 -5.97 1.90
CA VAL A 269 10.03 -6.48 2.72
C VAL A 269 10.60 -7.49 3.72
N ASN A 270 10.34 -7.27 5.00
CA ASN A 270 10.74 -8.14 6.10
C ASN A 270 9.51 -8.69 6.82
N ILE A 271 9.46 -10.01 7.02
CA ILE A 271 8.38 -10.69 7.75
C ILE A 271 9.03 -11.60 8.79
N THR A 272 8.70 -11.40 10.08
CA THR A 272 9.31 -12.13 11.21
C THR A 272 8.29 -12.86 12.07
#